data_23c4d9062e6f79c6424567278bf03592
#
_entry.id   23c4d9062e6f79c6424567278bf03592
#
_cell.length_a   1.000
_cell.length_b   1.000
_cell.length_c   1.000
_cell.angle_alpha   90.00
_cell.angle_beta   90.00
_cell.angle_gamma   90.00
#
_symmetry.space_group_name_H-M   'P 1'
#
loop_
_entity.id
_entity.type
_entity.pdbx_description
1 polymer ?
#
loop_
_entity_poly.entity_id
_entity_poly.type
_entity_poly.pdbx_seq_one_letter_code
_entity_poly.pdbx_strand_id
1 'polypeptide(L)'
;GENAQGKTNLLESIYTLALAKSHRTSNDKELIRFGMDYAKIEGELSYRYGEMPLTMFITKKGKQVKINHLEQSRLTQYIGHLNVVLFAPEDLNIVKGSPQIRRRFIDMELGQISAVYLNDLSQYQRILKQKNNYLKQLQYGQKTDSTMLDVLNQQFAAYALKITLRREHFIKELESLAKPIHSGITDERETLSLKYLPSIKLSDEEKSETERLEEVLTLLNDNMEREKDRGVCLYGPHRDDLGFNVNGMDAQTYGSQGQQRTTALSIKLAEIELMNIEVGEYPILLLDDVLSELDDSRQSHLLSTIQHKVQTFVTTTSVDGIEHEIMKNAKLYRINQGEIIK
;
A
#
# COMPACT_ATOMS: atom_id res chain seq x y z
N GLY A 1 -8.38 27.01 0.06
CA GLY A 1 -9.32 27.24 -1.07
C GLY A 1 -10.61 26.46 -0.90
N GLU A 2 -11.69 26.87 -1.57
CA GLU A 2 -13.00 26.21 -1.52
C GLU A 2 -12.94 24.73 -1.96
N ASN A 3 -14.00 23.97 -1.66
CA ASN A 3 -14.12 22.58 -2.10
C ASN A 3 -14.24 22.48 -3.63
N ALA A 4 -13.86 21.32 -4.19
CA ALA A 4 -13.93 21.03 -5.63
C ALA A 4 -13.06 21.92 -6.55
N GLN A 5 -12.07 22.62 -6.03
CA GLN A 5 -11.16 23.46 -6.84
C GLN A 5 -9.95 22.71 -7.43
N GLY A 6 -9.76 21.43 -7.13
CA GLY A 6 -8.67 20.61 -7.67
C GLY A 6 -7.49 20.39 -6.70
N LYS A 7 -7.62 20.72 -5.42
CA LYS A 7 -6.56 20.48 -4.40
C LYS A 7 -6.18 19.00 -4.33
N THR A 8 -7.15 18.13 -4.13
CA THR A 8 -6.97 16.68 -4.10
C THR A 8 -6.37 16.15 -5.41
N ASN A 9 -6.70 16.75 -6.57
CA ASN A 9 -6.11 16.33 -7.85
C ASN A 9 -4.60 16.60 -7.90
N LEU A 10 -4.11 17.65 -7.26
CA LEU A 10 -2.67 17.92 -7.17
C LEU A 10 -1.97 16.86 -6.30
N LEU A 11 -2.53 16.54 -5.13
CA LEU A 11 -2.02 15.42 -4.31
C LEU A 11 -2.07 14.09 -5.06
N GLU A 12 -3.19 13.81 -5.72
CA GLU A 12 -3.38 12.62 -6.53
C GLU A 12 -2.33 12.53 -7.65
N SER A 13 -1.90 13.66 -8.23
CA SER A 13 -0.84 13.66 -9.24
C SER A 13 0.51 13.22 -8.67
N ILE A 14 0.89 13.69 -7.46
CA ILE A 14 2.12 13.26 -6.77
C ILE A 14 2.04 11.76 -6.45
N TYR A 15 0.93 11.32 -5.87
CA TYR A 15 0.68 9.92 -5.55
C TYR A 15 0.74 9.02 -6.80
N THR A 16 0.11 9.48 -7.90
CA THR A 16 0.12 8.75 -9.17
C THR A 16 1.52 8.72 -9.78
N LEU A 17 2.29 9.80 -9.69
CA LEU A 17 3.69 9.84 -10.14
C LEU A 17 4.54 8.84 -9.37
N ALA A 18 4.32 8.67 -8.06
CA ALA A 18 5.06 7.72 -7.24
C ALA A 18 4.69 6.25 -7.51
N LEU A 19 3.41 5.93 -7.49
CA LEU A 19 2.91 4.55 -7.45
C LEU A 19 2.34 4.05 -8.78
N ALA A 20 2.32 4.89 -9.80
CA ALA A 20 1.68 4.61 -11.09
C ALA A 20 0.21 4.17 -10.96
N LYS A 21 -0.48 4.61 -9.90
CA LYS A 21 -1.89 4.33 -9.61
C LYS A 21 -2.52 5.54 -8.92
N SER A 22 -3.80 5.78 -9.20
CA SER A 22 -4.60 6.69 -8.38
C SER A 22 -5.03 6.00 -7.07
N HIS A 23 -5.16 6.79 -5.99
CA HIS A 23 -5.78 6.32 -4.74
C HIS A 23 -7.32 6.37 -4.81
N ARG A 24 -7.89 7.19 -5.72
CA ARG A 24 -9.33 7.44 -5.84
C ARG A 24 -10.03 6.56 -6.86
N THR A 25 -9.36 6.24 -7.98
CA THR A 25 -9.94 5.45 -9.05
C THR A 25 -9.03 4.32 -9.50
N SER A 26 -9.62 3.20 -9.88
CA SER A 26 -8.91 2.09 -10.55
C SER A 26 -8.90 2.24 -12.08
N ASN A 27 -9.63 3.21 -12.63
CA ASN A 27 -9.74 3.45 -14.05
C ASN A 27 -8.83 4.64 -14.47
N ASP A 28 -7.68 4.31 -15.02
CA ASP A 28 -6.69 5.32 -15.42
C ASP A 28 -7.21 6.35 -16.43
N LYS A 29 -8.27 6.03 -17.20
CA LYS A 29 -8.87 6.96 -18.17
C LYS A 29 -9.54 8.15 -17.50
N GLU A 30 -9.95 8.02 -16.24
CA GLU A 30 -10.55 9.11 -15.46
C GLU A 30 -9.52 10.18 -15.04
N LEU A 31 -8.22 9.87 -15.13
CA LEU A 31 -7.14 10.84 -14.90
C LEU A 31 -6.90 11.72 -16.14
N ILE A 32 -7.51 11.42 -17.27
CA ILE A 32 -7.37 12.19 -18.51
C ILE A 32 -8.51 13.22 -18.55
N ARG A 33 -8.15 14.50 -18.71
CA ARG A 33 -9.15 15.59 -18.84
C ARG A 33 -10.09 15.32 -20.02
N PHE A 34 -11.38 15.60 -19.83
CA PHE A 34 -12.36 15.48 -20.90
C PHE A 34 -11.93 16.20 -22.18
N GLY A 35 -12.05 15.50 -23.32
CA GLY A 35 -11.65 16.03 -24.63
C GLY A 35 -10.16 15.88 -24.96
N MET A 36 -9.33 15.38 -24.02
CA MET A 36 -7.91 15.14 -24.26
C MET A 36 -7.61 13.65 -24.52
N ASP A 37 -6.48 13.38 -25.19
CA ASP A 37 -6.08 12.01 -25.51
C ASP A 37 -5.13 11.41 -24.45
N TYR A 38 -4.48 12.25 -23.64
CA TYR A 38 -3.56 11.83 -22.60
C TYR A 38 -3.50 12.83 -21.45
N ALA A 39 -3.01 12.36 -20.31
CA ALA A 39 -2.53 13.18 -19.21
C ALA A 39 -1.02 13.01 -19.06
N LYS A 40 -0.32 14.08 -18.67
CA LYS A 40 1.11 14.08 -18.40
C LYS A 40 1.34 14.59 -16.99
N ILE A 41 2.14 13.87 -16.22
CA ILE A 41 2.60 14.27 -14.89
C ILE A 41 4.11 14.31 -14.93
N GLU A 42 4.69 15.40 -14.47
CA GLU A 42 6.15 15.59 -14.36
C GLU A 42 6.48 16.09 -12.98
N GLY A 43 7.59 15.60 -12.45
CA GLY A 43 8.17 16.05 -11.19
C GLY A 43 9.69 15.93 -11.23
N GLU A 44 10.34 16.78 -10.47
CA GLU A 44 11.77 16.72 -10.23
C GLU A 44 12.00 16.34 -8.78
N LEU A 45 12.65 15.21 -8.57
CA LEU A 45 12.94 14.67 -7.26
C LEU A 45 14.37 15.02 -6.88
N SER A 46 14.53 15.81 -5.82
CA SER A 46 15.84 16.06 -5.21
C SER A 46 16.05 15.05 -4.08
N TYR A 47 17.09 14.28 -4.14
CA TYR A 47 17.46 13.28 -3.15
C TYR A 47 18.96 13.33 -2.83
N ARG A 48 19.41 12.52 -1.88
CA ARG A 48 20.79 12.54 -1.36
C ARG A 48 21.88 12.55 -2.44
N TYR A 49 21.66 11.91 -3.58
CA TYR A 49 22.67 11.72 -4.63
C TYR A 49 22.48 12.63 -5.85
N GLY A 50 21.53 13.55 -5.83
CA GLY A 50 21.28 14.50 -6.92
C GLY A 50 19.82 14.71 -7.27
N GLU A 51 19.55 15.14 -8.48
CA GLU A 51 18.22 15.41 -9.01
C GLU A 51 17.80 14.32 -9.98
N MET A 52 16.52 13.92 -9.95
CA MET A 52 15.96 12.90 -10.80
C MET A 52 14.61 13.35 -11.35
N PRO A 53 14.54 13.74 -12.63
CA PRO A 53 13.27 14.00 -13.28
C PRO A 53 12.47 12.71 -13.51
N LEU A 54 11.23 12.73 -13.08
CA LEU A 54 10.24 11.67 -13.30
C LEU A 54 9.15 12.18 -14.23
N THR A 55 8.77 11.38 -15.22
CA THR A 55 7.68 11.72 -16.13
C THR A 55 6.76 10.52 -16.31
N MET A 56 5.46 10.78 -16.29
CA MET A 56 4.43 9.79 -16.57
C MET A 56 3.45 10.31 -17.61
N PHE A 57 3.21 9.51 -18.63
CA PHE A 57 2.13 9.70 -19.59
C PHE A 57 1.05 8.65 -19.33
N ILE A 58 -0.19 9.10 -19.22
CA ILE A 58 -1.37 8.26 -19.05
C ILE A 58 -2.21 8.40 -20.30
N THR A 59 -2.41 7.31 -21.03
CA THR A 59 -3.17 7.27 -22.27
C THR A 59 -4.32 6.27 -22.17
N LYS A 60 -5.22 6.30 -23.14
CA LYS A 60 -6.30 5.30 -23.26
C LYS A 60 -5.78 3.86 -23.46
N LYS A 61 -4.49 3.70 -23.87
CA LYS A 61 -3.83 2.40 -24.13
C LYS A 61 -2.99 1.91 -22.96
N GLY A 62 -2.66 2.76 -21.98
CA GLY A 62 -1.82 2.45 -20.83
C GLY A 62 -0.93 3.60 -20.41
N LYS A 63 0.01 3.29 -19.53
CA LYS A 63 0.98 4.23 -18.96
C LYS A 63 2.35 4.05 -19.57
N GLN A 64 3.06 5.16 -19.78
CA GLN A 64 4.47 5.21 -20.10
C GLN A 64 5.19 6.04 -19.05
N VAL A 65 6.26 5.54 -18.50
CA VAL A 65 7.02 6.19 -17.42
C VAL A 65 8.47 6.36 -17.81
N LYS A 66 9.06 7.48 -17.38
CA LYS A 66 10.48 7.79 -17.62
C LYS A 66 11.15 8.19 -16.31
N ILE A 67 12.40 7.77 -16.16
CA ILE A 67 13.34 8.16 -15.11
C ILE A 67 14.55 8.76 -15.82
N ASN A 68 14.96 9.97 -15.44
CA ASN A 68 16.05 10.69 -16.13
C ASN A 68 15.86 10.73 -17.66
N HIS A 69 14.62 10.98 -18.11
CA HIS A 69 14.20 10.99 -19.53
C HIS A 69 14.26 9.63 -20.24
N LEU A 70 14.71 8.56 -19.57
CA LEU A 70 14.78 7.20 -20.14
C LEU A 70 13.49 6.44 -19.84
N GLU A 71 12.87 5.91 -20.90
CA GLU A 71 11.63 5.14 -20.77
C GLU A 71 11.88 3.80 -20.07
N GLN A 72 11.01 3.45 -19.13
CA GLN A 72 11.08 2.20 -18.40
C GLN A 72 10.13 1.17 -19.04
N SER A 73 10.63 -0.01 -19.31
CA SER A 73 9.85 -1.08 -19.95
C SER A 73 8.79 -1.71 -19.04
N ARG A 74 8.95 -1.57 -17.74
CA ARG A 74 8.04 -2.12 -16.72
C ARG A 74 7.84 -1.13 -15.56
N LEU A 75 6.60 -1.03 -15.09
CA LEU A 75 6.28 -0.22 -13.90
C LEU A 75 7.02 -0.67 -12.64
N THR A 76 7.36 -1.97 -12.53
CA THR A 76 8.15 -2.50 -11.41
C THR A 76 9.58 -1.97 -11.35
N GLN A 77 10.09 -1.39 -12.44
CA GLN A 77 11.38 -0.71 -12.50
C GLN A 77 11.28 0.77 -12.14
N TYR A 78 10.07 1.31 -12.16
CA TYR A 78 9.79 2.72 -11.90
C TYR A 78 9.39 2.98 -10.43
N ILE A 79 8.54 2.10 -9.87
CA ILE A 79 8.06 2.22 -8.48
C ILE A 79 9.23 2.06 -7.52
N GLY A 80 9.26 2.88 -6.46
CA GLY A 80 10.32 2.90 -5.45
C GLY A 80 11.38 3.98 -5.65
N HIS A 81 11.34 4.74 -6.79
CA HIS A 81 12.20 5.91 -6.97
C HIS A 81 11.64 7.15 -6.26
N LEU A 82 10.36 7.24 -6.11
CA LEU A 82 9.66 8.23 -5.31
C LEU A 82 8.76 7.50 -4.33
N ASN A 83 9.04 7.60 -3.04
CA ASN A 83 8.24 7.00 -1.99
C ASN A 83 7.28 8.03 -1.40
N VAL A 84 6.03 7.64 -1.20
CA VAL A 84 4.99 8.50 -0.65
C VAL A 84 4.19 7.76 0.41
N VAL A 85 3.81 8.46 1.46
CA VAL A 85 2.80 8.03 2.42
C VAL A 85 1.61 8.97 2.30
N LEU A 86 0.46 8.43 1.96
CA LEU A 86 -0.78 9.19 1.87
C LEU A 86 -1.59 8.99 3.15
N PHE A 87 -2.07 10.09 3.72
CA PHE A 87 -3.13 10.12 4.70
C PHE A 87 -4.38 10.65 4.03
N ALA A 88 -5.44 9.86 4.05
CA ALA A 88 -6.74 10.19 3.48
C ALA A 88 -7.86 9.68 4.39
N PRO A 89 -9.09 10.23 4.33
CA PRO A 89 -10.22 9.76 5.12
C PRO A 89 -10.50 8.26 4.98
N GLU A 90 -10.16 7.70 3.82
CA GLU A 90 -10.32 6.30 3.49
C GLU A 90 -9.38 5.35 4.25
N ASP A 91 -8.31 5.86 4.88
CA ASP A 91 -7.33 5.04 5.63
C ASP A 91 -7.98 4.30 6.81
N LEU A 92 -9.09 4.82 7.33
CA LEU A 92 -9.90 4.11 8.31
C LEU A 92 -10.34 2.73 7.81
N ASN A 93 -10.46 2.54 6.49
CA ASN A 93 -10.80 1.26 5.88
C ASN A 93 -9.67 0.22 5.99
N ILE A 94 -8.44 0.61 6.32
CA ILE A 94 -7.36 -0.35 6.65
C ILE A 94 -7.81 -1.16 7.86
N VAL A 95 -8.41 -0.53 8.88
CA VAL A 95 -8.91 -1.20 10.08
C VAL A 95 -10.30 -1.79 9.88
N LYS A 96 -11.25 -1.02 9.33
CA LYS A 96 -12.67 -1.41 9.21
C LYS A 96 -12.99 -2.26 7.98
N GLY A 97 -12.22 -2.10 6.92
CA GLY A 97 -12.54 -2.61 5.60
C GLY A 97 -12.33 -4.12 5.44
N SER A 98 -12.45 -4.58 4.22
CA SER A 98 -12.28 -5.99 3.87
C SER A 98 -10.80 -6.41 3.83
N PRO A 99 -10.52 -7.73 3.93
CA PRO A 99 -9.17 -8.26 3.76
C PRO A 99 -8.49 -7.83 2.45
N GLN A 100 -9.26 -7.56 1.40
CA GLN A 100 -8.72 -7.07 0.13
C GLN A 100 -8.05 -5.69 0.27
N ILE A 101 -8.62 -4.79 1.08
CA ILE A 101 -8.06 -3.46 1.34
C ILE A 101 -6.74 -3.61 2.10
N ARG A 102 -6.70 -4.46 3.12
CA ARG A 102 -5.48 -4.71 3.92
C ARG A 102 -4.37 -5.36 3.10
N ARG A 103 -4.68 -6.32 2.24
CA ARG A 103 -3.69 -6.88 1.31
C ARG A 103 -3.15 -5.85 0.33
N ARG A 104 -4.06 -5.00 -0.23
CA ARG A 104 -3.63 -3.91 -1.12
C ARG A 104 -2.71 -2.94 -0.41
N PHE A 105 -3.01 -2.61 0.84
CA PHE A 105 -2.16 -1.78 1.70
C PHE A 105 -0.75 -2.40 1.83
N ILE A 106 -0.64 -3.64 2.30
CA ILE A 106 0.65 -4.33 2.44
C ILE A 106 1.41 -4.37 1.10
N ASP A 107 0.73 -4.71 0.01
CA ASP A 107 1.36 -4.81 -1.32
C ASP A 107 1.86 -3.47 -1.86
N MET A 108 1.16 -2.38 -1.54
CA MET A 108 1.58 -1.04 -1.93
C MET A 108 2.81 -0.58 -1.16
N GLU A 109 2.80 -0.76 0.16
CA GLU A 109 3.90 -0.30 1.01
C GLU A 109 5.17 -1.14 0.75
N LEU A 110 5.06 -2.46 0.77
CA LEU A 110 6.18 -3.34 0.37
C LEU A 110 6.67 -3.09 -1.05
N GLY A 111 5.76 -2.75 -1.96
CA GLY A 111 6.10 -2.44 -3.34
C GLY A 111 6.95 -1.19 -3.50
N GLN A 112 6.79 -0.19 -2.63
CA GLN A 112 7.60 1.02 -2.63
C GLN A 112 9.03 0.78 -2.15
N ILE A 113 9.22 -0.11 -1.17
CA ILE A 113 10.52 -0.36 -0.53
C ILE A 113 11.29 -1.51 -1.15
N SER A 114 10.64 -2.38 -1.94
CA SER A 114 11.27 -3.59 -2.48
C SER A 114 10.86 -3.90 -3.93
N ALA A 115 11.73 -3.58 -4.88
CA ALA A 115 11.56 -3.96 -6.29
C ALA A 115 11.51 -5.50 -6.48
N VAL A 116 12.21 -6.25 -5.62
CA VAL A 116 12.18 -7.72 -5.63
C VAL A 116 10.79 -8.22 -5.23
N TYR A 117 10.17 -7.63 -4.20
CA TYR A 117 8.81 -7.95 -3.82
C TYR A 117 7.80 -7.69 -4.95
N LEU A 118 7.89 -6.54 -5.62
CA LEU A 118 7.03 -6.20 -6.75
C LEU A 118 7.15 -7.21 -7.90
N ASN A 119 8.38 -7.65 -8.19
CA ASN A 119 8.62 -8.65 -9.23
C ASN A 119 8.00 -10.00 -8.83
N ASP A 120 8.25 -10.46 -7.61
CA ASP A 120 7.69 -11.72 -7.10
C ASP A 120 6.15 -11.68 -7.05
N LEU A 121 5.56 -10.56 -6.62
CA LEU A 121 4.12 -10.35 -6.61
C LEU A 121 3.52 -10.41 -8.03
N SER A 122 4.20 -9.78 -9.00
CA SER A 122 3.78 -9.81 -10.41
C SER A 122 3.80 -11.24 -10.99
N GLN A 123 4.86 -12.02 -10.70
CA GLN A 123 4.93 -13.43 -11.13
C GLN A 123 3.87 -14.28 -10.45
N TYR A 124 3.71 -14.10 -9.13
CA TYR A 124 2.65 -14.76 -8.36
C TYR A 124 1.25 -14.52 -8.94
N GLN A 125 0.91 -13.27 -9.22
CA GLN A 125 -0.40 -12.91 -9.78
C GLN A 125 -0.60 -13.53 -11.17
N ARG A 126 0.44 -13.59 -11.99
CA ARG A 126 0.40 -14.26 -13.30
C ARG A 126 0.12 -15.76 -13.16
N ILE A 127 0.85 -16.44 -12.27
CA ILE A 127 0.69 -17.87 -12.02
C ILE A 127 -0.68 -18.16 -11.42
N LEU A 128 -1.13 -17.37 -10.44
CA LEU A 128 -2.46 -17.48 -9.84
C LEU A 128 -3.58 -17.39 -10.89
N LYS A 129 -3.45 -16.44 -11.82
CA LYS A 129 -4.41 -16.32 -12.95
C LYS A 129 -4.40 -17.54 -13.83
N GLN A 130 -3.22 -18.08 -14.18
CA GLN A 130 -3.08 -19.30 -14.98
C GLN A 130 -3.68 -20.50 -14.23
N LYS A 131 -3.34 -20.69 -12.96
CA LYS A 131 -3.86 -21.75 -12.11
C LYS A 131 -5.40 -21.70 -12.01
N ASN A 132 -5.96 -20.52 -11.72
CA ASN A 132 -7.42 -20.37 -11.65
C ASN A 132 -8.12 -20.66 -12.98
N ASN A 133 -7.53 -20.25 -14.12
CA ASN A 133 -8.08 -20.58 -15.43
C ASN A 133 -8.03 -22.08 -15.70
N TYR A 134 -6.95 -22.75 -15.31
CA TYR A 134 -6.80 -24.19 -15.48
C TYR A 134 -7.77 -24.98 -14.56
N LEU A 135 -7.90 -24.57 -13.31
CA LEU A 135 -8.88 -25.15 -12.36
C LEU A 135 -10.32 -25.06 -12.89
N LYS A 136 -10.69 -23.92 -13.50
CA LYS A 136 -12.01 -23.79 -14.15
C LYS A 136 -12.18 -24.76 -15.32
N GLN A 137 -11.15 -24.97 -16.15
CA GLN A 137 -11.20 -25.93 -17.26
C GLN A 137 -11.37 -27.36 -16.76
N LEU A 138 -10.71 -27.72 -15.66
CA LEU A 138 -10.89 -29.01 -15.00
C LEU A 138 -12.31 -29.16 -14.42
N GLN A 139 -12.82 -28.15 -13.71
CA GLN A 139 -14.16 -28.13 -13.15
C GLN A 139 -15.25 -28.34 -14.22
N TYR A 140 -15.09 -27.73 -15.39
CA TYR A 140 -16.07 -27.89 -16.49
C TYR A 140 -15.82 -29.11 -17.40
N GLY A 141 -14.89 -29.99 -17.05
CA GLY A 141 -14.56 -31.18 -17.86
C GLY A 141 -13.89 -30.89 -19.19
N GLN A 142 -13.42 -29.66 -19.42
CA GLN A 142 -12.69 -29.28 -20.64
C GLN A 142 -11.24 -29.83 -20.67
N LYS A 143 -10.72 -30.16 -19.50
CA LYS A 143 -9.43 -30.83 -19.27
C LYS A 143 -9.64 -31.98 -18.30
N THR A 144 -8.85 -33.03 -18.45
CA THR A 144 -8.87 -34.21 -17.58
C THR A 144 -7.50 -34.50 -16.94
N ASP A 145 -6.44 -33.98 -17.54
CA ASP A 145 -5.06 -34.16 -17.06
C ASP A 145 -4.73 -33.14 -15.98
N SER A 146 -4.21 -33.60 -14.85
CA SER A 146 -3.77 -32.76 -13.72
C SER A 146 -2.28 -32.42 -13.76
N THR A 147 -1.49 -33.00 -14.65
CA THR A 147 -0.03 -32.80 -14.72
C THR A 147 0.37 -31.31 -14.81
N MET A 148 -0.38 -30.55 -15.60
CA MET A 148 -0.16 -29.11 -15.70
C MET A 148 -0.46 -28.39 -14.37
N LEU A 149 -1.39 -28.89 -13.56
CA LEU A 149 -1.69 -28.32 -12.25
C LEU A 149 -0.55 -28.53 -11.27
N ASP A 150 0.13 -29.69 -11.34
CA ASP A 150 1.31 -29.97 -10.51
C ASP A 150 2.46 -28.98 -10.82
N VAL A 151 2.72 -28.71 -12.11
CA VAL A 151 3.70 -27.71 -12.53
C VAL A 151 3.33 -26.30 -12.04
N LEU A 152 2.04 -25.94 -12.17
CA LEU A 152 1.55 -24.65 -11.68
C LEU A 152 1.62 -24.56 -10.14
N ASN A 153 1.36 -25.65 -9.41
CA ASN A 153 1.48 -25.69 -7.95
C ASN A 153 2.91 -25.48 -7.49
N GLN A 154 3.90 -26.09 -8.17
CA GLN A 154 5.32 -25.89 -7.84
C GLN A 154 5.75 -24.42 -8.01
N GLN A 155 5.40 -23.81 -9.13
CA GLN A 155 5.71 -22.39 -9.39
C GLN A 155 4.97 -21.48 -8.42
N PHE A 156 3.69 -21.77 -8.18
CA PHE A 156 2.85 -21.02 -7.25
C PHE A 156 3.39 -21.06 -5.81
N ALA A 157 3.75 -22.25 -5.32
CA ALA A 157 4.27 -22.46 -3.96
C ALA A 157 5.55 -21.64 -3.72
N ALA A 158 6.48 -21.63 -4.67
CA ALA A 158 7.72 -20.89 -4.55
C ALA A 158 7.49 -19.37 -4.38
N TYR A 159 6.60 -18.77 -5.18
CA TYR A 159 6.29 -17.34 -5.04
C TYR A 159 5.38 -17.06 -3.85
N ALA A 160 4.44 -17.95 -3.54
CA ALA A 160 3.57 -17.82 -2.38
C ALA A 160 4.39 -17.76 -1.09
N LEU A 161 5.35 -18.66 -0.92
CA LEU A 161 6.26 -18.69 0.24
C LEU A 161 7.03 -17.38 0.37
N LYS A 162 7.69 -16.91 -0.70
CA LYS A 162 8.45 -15.66 -0.70
C LYS A 162 7.61 -14.45 -0.28
N ILE A 163 6.41 -14.34 -0.80
CA ILE A 163 5.49 -13.24 -0.48
C ILE A 163 5.05 -13.33 0.97
N THR A 164 4.64 -14.53 1.44
CA THR A 164 4.19 -14.74 2.82
C THR A 164 5.27 -14.34 3.82
N LEU A 165 6.51 -14.83 3.64
CA LEU A 165 7.62 -14.51 4.53
C LEU A 165 7.95 -13.01 4.57
N ARG A 166 7.94 -12.34 3.42
CA ARG A 166 8.19 -10.89 3.37
C ARG A 166 7.08 -10.06 4.00
N ARG A 167 5.83 -10.44 3.80
CA ARG A 167 4.71 -9.78 4.46
C ARG A 167 4.74 -9.98 5.98
N GLU A 168 5.07 -11.18 6.42
CA GLU A 168 5.21 -11.48 7.85
C GLU A 168 6.30 -10.62 8.49
N HIS A 169 7.47 -10.56 7.87
CA HIS A 169 8.58 -9.70 8.32
C HIS A 169 8.16 -8.22 8.36
N PHE A 170 7.58 -7.72 7.28
CA PHE A 170 7.11 -6.34 7.18
C PHE A 170 6.11 -5.99 8.29
N ILE A 171 5.16 -6.88 8.59
CA ILE A 171 4.16 -6.62 9.64
C ILE A 171 4.79 -6.64 11.02
N LYS A 172 5.79 -7.51 11.28
CA LYS A 172 6.55 -7.51 12.55
C LYS A 172 7.30 -6.17 12.74
N GLU A 173 7.98 -5.68 11.70
CA GLU A 173 8.67 -4.39 11.74
C GLU A 173 7.70 -3.22 11.90
N LEU A 174 6.61 -3.23 11.14
CA LEU A 174 5.56 -2.20 11.24
C LEU A 174 4.94 -2.17 12.65
N GLU A 175 4.67 -3.34 13.25
CA GLU A 175 4.17 -3.44 14.63
C GLU A 175 5.15 -2.81 15.63
N SER A 176 6.44 -3.12 15.49
CA SER A 176 7.48 -2.62 16.40
C SER A 176 7.52 -1.10 16.44
N LEU A 177 7.24 -0.44 15.32
CA LEU A 177 7.18 1.02 15.18
C LEU A 177 5.80 1.59 15.55
N ALA A 178 4.71 0.92 15.16
CA ALA A 178 3.35 1.40 15.40
C ALA A 178 2.96 1.34 16.90
N LYS A 179 3.43 0.34 17.61
CA LYS A 179 3.09 0.13 19.03
C LYS A 179 3.50 1.31 19.94
N PRO A 180 4.76 1.80 19.94
CA PRO A 180 5.13 2.97 20.74
C PRO A 180 4.42 4.25 20.27
N ILE A 181 4.17 4.43 18.97
CA ILE A 181 3.42 5.58 18.45
C ILE A 181 1.99 5.56 19.00
N HIS A 182 1.32 4.41 18.93
CA HIS A 182 -0.03 4.25 19.45
C HIS A 182 -0.12 4.52 20.95
N SER A 183 0.84 4.00 21.73
CA SER A 183 0.95 4.26 23.16
C SER A 183 1.12 5.75 23.46
N GLY A 184 1.96 6.45 22.70
CA GLY A 184 2.16 7.89 22.83
C GLY A 184 0.90 8.72 22.52
N ILE A 185 0.15 8.37 21.46
CA ILE A 185 -1.10 9.06 21.09
C ILE A 185 -2.17 8.87 22.18
N THR A 186 -2.16 7.73 22.87
CA THR A 186 -3.19 7.34 23.84
C THR A 186 -2.77 7.58 25.30
N ASP A 187 -1.67 8.30 25.53
CA ASP A 187 -1.11 8.53 26.88
C ASP A 187 -0.95 7.19 27.64
N GLU A 188 -0.37 6.18 27.00
CA GLU A 188 -0.10 4.83 27.53
C GLU A 188 -1.35 4.04 27.96
N ARG A 189 -2.57 4.51 27.61
CA ARG A 189 -3.82 3.84 27.99
C ARG A 189 -4.16 2.63 27.10
N GLU A 190 -3.59 2.56 25.90
CA GLU A 190 -3.90 1.51 24.95
C GLU A 190 -2.62 0.86 24.41
N THR A 191 -2.70 -0.45 24.19
CA THR A 191 -1.64 -1.25 23.58
C THR A 191 -2.12 -1.76 22.24
N LEU A 192 -1.41 -1.42 21.16
CA LEU A 192 -1.66 -1.92 19.80
C LEU A 192 -0.84 -3.18 19.54
N SER A 193 -1.45 -4.18 18.89
CA SER A 193 -0.73 -5.26 18.23
C SER A 193 -1.26 -5.53 16.83
N LEU A 194 -0.34 -5.86 15.92
CA LEU A 194 -0.61 -6.23 14.54
C LEU A 194 -0.38 -7.73 14.38
N LYS A 195 -1.22 -8.42 13.63
CA LYS A 195 -1.07 -9.85 13.40
C LYS A 195 -1.26 -10.17 11.93
N TYR A 196 -0.22 -10.65 11.28
CA TYR A 196 -0.36 -11.23 9.96
C TYR A 196 -1.08 -12.58 10.05
N LEU A 197 -2.07 -12.78 9.21
CA LEU A 197 -2.95 -13.95 9.20
C LEU A 197 -2.83 -14.67 7.84
N PRO A 198 -1.77 -15.47 7.66
CA PRO A 198 -1.56 -16.20 6.43
C PRO A 198 -2.59 -17.32 6.26
N SER A 199 -3.06 -17.53 5.05
CA SER A 199 -3.92 -18.66 4.69
C SER A 199 -3.13 -19.98 4.62
N ILE A 200 -1.83 -19.90 4.38
CA ILE A 200 -0.86 -20.98 4.46
C ILE A 200 -0.10 -20.83 5.78
N LYS A 201 -0.46 -21.61 6.77
CA LYS A 201 0.23 -21.61 8.06
C LYS A 201 1.46 -22.48 7.97
N LEU A 202 2.64 -21.87 8.13
CA LEU A 202 3.91 -22.55 8.24
C LEU A 202 4.13 -22.98 9.69
N SER A 203 4.67 -24.18 9.91
CA SER A 203 4.66 -24.81 11.23
C SER A 203 5.74 -24.32 12.17
N ASP A 204 6.89 -23.82 11.68
CA ASP A 204 8.02 -23.42 12.52
C ASP A 204 8.92 -22.38 11.84
N GLU A 205 9.36 -21.36 12.63
CA GLU A 205 10.31 -20.35 12.16
C GLU A 205 11.75 -20.90 11.98
N GLU A 206 12.09 -21.99 12.62
CA GLU A 206 13.43 -22.60 12.55
C GLU A 206 13.64 -23.48 11.31
N LYS A 207 12.57 -23.80 10.55
CA LYS A 207 12.66 -24.61 9.34
C LYS A 207 13.37 -23.89 8.20
N SER A 208 14.14 -24.66 7.43
CA SER A 208 14.76 -24.20 6.20
C SER A 208 13.73 -23.78 5.15
N GLU A 209 14.11 -22.95 4.19
CA GLU A 209 13.23 -22.52 3.08
C GLU A 209 12.71 -23.74 2.29
N THR A 210 13.53 -24.78 2.14
CA THR A 210 13.16 -26.02 1.44
C THR A 210 12.04 -26.76 2.18
N GLU A 211 12.18 -26.95 3.50
CA GLU A 211 11.15 -27.61 4.32
C GLU A 211 9.83 -26.83 4.32
N ARG A 212 9.89 -25.50 4.39
CA ARG A 212 8.68 -24.64 4.27
C ARG A 212 8.04 -24.73 2.90
N LEU A 213 8.85 -24.84 1.83
CA LEU A 213 8.31 -25.03 0.48
C LEU A 213 7.59 -26.38 0.35
N GLU A 214 8.11 -27.44 0.94
CA GLU A 214 7.48 -28.76 0.99
C GLU A 214 6.15 -28.71 1.77
N GLU A 215 6.07 -27.96 2.88
CA GLU A 215 4.80 -27.75 3.59
C GLU A 215 3.74 -27.05 2.72
N VAL A 216 4.14 -26.02 1.98
CA VAL A 216 3.24 -25.34 1.05
C VAL A 216 2.74 -26.30 -0.02
N LEU A 217 3.64 -27.08 -0.63
CA LEU A 217 3.30 -28.05 -1.67
C LEU A 217 2.38 -29.15 -1.13
N THR A 218 2.65 -29.66 0.06
CA THR A 218 1.80 -30.66 0.73
C THR A 218 0.38 -30.10 0.92
N LEU A 219 0.25 -28.89 1.48
CA LEU A 219 -1.05 -28.25 1.66
C LEU A 219 -1.82 -28.08 0.34
N LEU A 220 -1.13 -27.67 -0.74
CA LEU A 220 -1.77 -27.50 -2.05
C LEU A 220 -2.22 -28.85 -2.64
N ASN A 221 -1.42 -29.90 -2.49
CA ASN A 221 -1.74 -31.24 -2.98
C ASN A 221 -2.91 -31.86 -2.22
N ASP A 222 -2.93 -31.75 -0.89
CA ASP A 222 -4.02 -32.24 -0.05
C ASP A 222 -5.37 -31.57 -0.35
N ASN A 223 -5.33 -30.35 -0.89
CA ASN A 223 -6.53 -29.59 -1.23
C ASN A 223 -6.82 -29.54 -2.75
N MET A 224 -6.06 -30.26 -3.57
CA MET A 224 -6.15 -30.22 -5.03
C MET A 224 -7.56 -30.56 -5.54
N GLU A 225 -8.16 -31.64 -5.07
CA GLU A 225 -9.52 -32.04 -5.51
C GLU A 225 -10.55 -30.97 -5.12
N ARG A 226 -10.43 -30.40 -3.94
CA ARG A 226 -11.32 -29.33 -3.48
C ARG A 226 -11.16 -28.04 -4.30
N GLU A 227 -9.95 -27.73 -4.77
CA GLU A 227 -9.70 -26.60 -5.69
C GLU A 227 -10.27 -26.86 -7.08
N LYS A 228 -10.18 -28.11 -7.59
CA LYS A 228 -10.82 -28.55 -8.85
C LYS A 228 -12.32 -28.39 -8.79
N ASP A 229 -12.97 -28.90 -7.73
CA ASP A 229 -14.41 -28.81 -7.53
C ASP A 229 -14.92 -27.37 -7.51
N ARG A 230 -14.15 -26.47 -6.91
CA ARG A 230 -14.48 -25.05 -6.80
C ARG A 230 -14.02 -24.19 -7.98
N GLY A 231 -13.16 -24.72 -8.84
CA GLY A 231 -12.59 -24.00 -9.99
C GLY A 231 -11.73 -22.79 -9.59
N VAL A 232 -11.18 -22.77 -8.36
CA VAL A 232 -10.43 -21.61 -7.84
C VAL A 232 -9.39 -22.03 -6.81
N CYS A 233 -8.25 -21.32 -6.79
CA CYS A 233 -7.22 -21.48 -5.77
C CYS A 233 -7.73 -21.02 -4.40
N LEU A 234 -7.60 -21.86 -3.38
CA LEU A 234 -8.15 -21.66 -2.05
C LEU A 234 -7.13 -21.11 -1.04
N TYR A 235 -5.84 -21.31 -1.28
CA TYR A 235 -4.76 -20.95 -0.36
C TYR A 235 -3.71 -20.07 -1.06
N GLY A 236 -3.06 -19.22 -0.31
CA GLY A 236 -1.96 -18.37 -0.77
C GLY A 236 -2.15 -16.90 -0.41
N PRO A 237 -1.14 -16.05 -0.66
CA PRO A 237 -1.12 -14.62 -0.31
C PRO A 237 -2.35 -13.81 -0.72
N HIS A 238 -3.08 -14.23 -1.75
CA HIS A 238 -4.34 -13.61 -2.17
C HIS A 238 -5.52 -13.88 -1.23
N ARG A 239 -5.35 -14.75 -0.24
CA ARG A 239 -6.35 -15.11 0.81
C ARG A 239 -5.95 -14.64 2.21
N ASP A 240 -4.74 -14.13 2.36
CA ASP A 240 -4.23 -13.68 3.65
C ASP A 240 -4.95 -12.45 4.17
N ASP A 241 -4.76 -12.17 5.45
CA ASP A 241 -5.33 -11.01 6.11
C ASP A 241 -4.34 -10.39 7.11
N LEU A 242 -4.71 -9.22 7.64
CA LEU A 242 -4.03 -8.48 8.70
C LEU A 242 -5.04 -8.16 9.80
N GLY A 243 -4.74 -8.57 11.02
CA GLY A 243 -5.53 -8.28 12.21
C GLY A 243 -4.92 -7.14 13.04
N PHE A 244 -5.79 -6.38 13.70
CA PHE A 244 -5.44 -5.28 14.59
C PHE A 244 -6.10 -5.51 15.94
N ASN A 245 -5.30 -5.55 17.02
CA ASN A 245 -5.82 -5.68 18.37
C ASN A 245 -5.43 -4.44 19.18
N VAL A 246 -6.41 -3.92 19.89
CA VAL A 246 -6.22 -2.87 20.89
C VAL A 246 -6.61 -3.43 22.25
N ASN A 247 -5.69 -3.43 23.20
CA ASN A 247 -5.85 -4.03 24.53
C ASN A 247 -6.32 -5.51 24.47
N GLY A 248 -5.80 -6.27 23.47
CA GLY A 248 -6.14 -7.67 23.28
C GLY A 248 -7.48 -7.94 22.59
N MET A 249 -8.26 -6.90 22.25
CA MET A 249 -9.52 -7.02 21.52
C MET A 249 -9.38 -6.64 20.07
N ASP A 250 -10.05 -7.38 19.16
CA ASP A 250 -10.05 -7.07 17.73
C ASP A 250 -10.65 -5.68 17.46
N ALA A 251 -9.81 -4.77 16.95
CA ALA A 251 -10.18 -3.38 16.72
C ALA A 251 -11.21 -3.21 15.60
N GLN A 252 -11.28 -4.13 14.64
CA GLN A 252 -12.27 -4.10 13.57
C GLN A 252 -13.67 -4.32 14.12
N THR A 253 -13.83 -5.31 14.99
CA THR A 253 -15.15 -5.76 15.51
C THR A 253 -15.57 -4.98 16.76
N TYR A 254 -14.64 -4.75 17.68
CA TYR A 254 -14.94 -4.25 19.01
C TYR A 254 -14.38 -2.86 19.30
N GLY A 255 -13.48 -2.36 18.44
CA GLY A 255 -12.89 -1.06 18.63
C GLY A 255 -13.88 0.10 18.46
N SER A 256 -13.81 1.09 19.36
CA SER A 256 -14.52 2.36 19.19
C SER A 256 -14.01 3.08 17.91
N GLN A 257 -14.77 4.03 17.39
CA GLN A 257 -14.32 4.86 16.25
C GLN A 257 -13.01 5.60 16.56
N GLY A 258 -12.84 6.07 17.80
CA GLY A 258 -11.59 6.70 18.23
C GLY A 258 -10.42 5.74 18.18
N GLN A 259 -10.57 4.52 18.70
CA GLN A 259 -9.54 3.47 18.66
C GLN A 259 -9.17 3.08 17.23
N GLN A 260 -10.14 2.94 16.35
CA GLN A 260 -9.89 2.62 14.95
C GLN A 260 -9.15 3.74 14.21
N ARG A 261 -9.50 5.00 14.47
CA ARG A 261 -8.77 6.18 13.92
C ARG A 261 -7.35 6.26 14.46
N THR A 262 -7.16 6.06 15.77
CA THR A 262 -5.82 6.05 16.36
C THR A 262 -4.98 4.91 15.83
N THR A 263 -5.57 3.72 15.64
CA THR A 263 -4.88 2.58 15.02
C THR A 263 -4.43 2.90 13.59
N ALA A 264 -5.33 3.43 12.76
CA ALA A 264 -4.97 3.81 11.39
C ALA A 264 -3.86 4.88 11.37
N LEU A 265 -3.97 5.91 12.21
CA LEU A 265 -2.95 6.96 12.33
C LEU A 265 -1.59 6.39 12.77
N SER A 266 -1.58 5.51 13.78
CA SER A 266 -0.35 4.90 14.29
C SER A 266 0.37 4.07 13.23
N ILE A 267 -0.39 3.30 12.43
CA ILE A 267 0.14 2.51 11.31
C ILE A 267 0.74 3.43 10.25
N LYS A 268 0.03 4.48 9.86
CA LYS A 268 0.49 5.42 8.83
C LYS A 268 1.74 6.20 9.26
N LEU A 269 1.85 6.57 10.54
CA LEU A 269 3.07 7.17 11.08
C LEU A 269 4.23 6.19 11.14
N ALA A 270 3.95 4.93 11.48
CA ALA A 270 4.96 3.86 11.48
C ALA A 270 5.51 3.57 10.08
N GLU A 271 4.69 3.68 9.03
CA GLU A 271 5.14 3.55 7.64
C GLU A 271 6.23 4.56 7.27
N ILE A 272 6.11 5.81 7.74
CA ILE A 272 7.09 6.87 7.48
C ILE A 272 8.47 6.46 8.02
N GLU A 273 8.51 6.00 9.27
CA GLU A 273 9.75 5.56 9.90
C GLU A 273 10.29 4.27 9.27
N LEU A 274 9.41 3.32 8.95
CA LEU A 274 9.80 2.06 8.32
C LEU A 274 10.42 2.30 6.93
N MET A 275 9.83 3.18 6.11
CA MET A 275 10.41 3.55 4.81
C MET A 275 11.78 4.19 4.97
N ASN A 276 11.97 5.07 5.96
CA ASN A 276 13.27 5.65 6.23
C ASN A 276 14.32 4.59 6.66
N ILE A 277 13.93 3.60 7.44
CA ILE A 277 14.82 2.50 7.85
C ILE A 277 15.22 1.67 6.63
N GLU A 278 14.25 1.27 5.80
CA GLU A 278 14.46 0.35 4.67
C GLU A 278 15.14 1.03 3.46
N VAL A 279 14.80 2.28 3.17
CA VAL A 279 15.27 3.00 1.97
C VAL A 279 16.44 3.94 2.30
N GLY A 280 16.55 4.39 3.55
CA GLY A 280 17.55 5.37 3.99
C GLY A 280 17.16 6.83 3.73
N GLU A 281 15.92 7.08 3.28
CA GLU A 281 15.33 8.39 3.05
C GLU A 281 13.86 8.41 3.47
N TYR A 282 13.40 9.55 3.98
CA TYR A 282 12.00 9.73 4.32
C TYR A 282 11.13 9.85 3.07
N PRO A 283 9.93 9.27 3.07
CA PRO A 283 8.97 9.44 1.98
C PRO A 283 8.42 10.86 1.95
N ILE A 284 7.81 11.25 0.84
CA ILE A 284 6.96 12.45 0.78
C ILE A 284 5.63 12.13 1.45
N LEU A 285 5.18 13.01 2.33
CA LEU A 285 3.92 12.89 3.03
C LEU A 285 2.83 13.69 2.34
N LEU A 286 1.72 13.04 2.06
CA LEU A 286 0.52 13.62 1.45
C LEU A 286 -0.64 13.57 2.45
N LEU A 287 -1.15 14.73 2.88
CA LEU A 287 -2.28 14.85 3.80
C LEU A 287 -3.48 15.43 3.03
N ASP A 288 -4.46 14.58 2.68
CA ASP A 288 -5.65 14.99 1.95
C ASP A 288 -6.85 15.19 2.88
N ASP A 289 -7.06 16.43 3.29
CA ASP A 289 -8.14 16.90 4.17
C ASP A 289 -8.26 16.19 5.54
N VAL A 290 -7.17 15.53 5.96
CA VAL A 290 -7.15 14.69 7.18
C VAL A 290 -7.11 15.52 8.46
N LEU A 291 -6.47 16.69 8.43
CA LEU A 291 -6.34 17.51 9.62
C LEU A 291 -7.70 17.93 10.20
N SER A 292 -8.70 18.12 9.36
CA SER A 292 -10.07 18.45 9.79
C SER A 292 -10.80 17.29 10.48
N GLU A 293 -10.33 16.06 10.30
CA GLU A 293 -10.93 14.86 10.89
C GLU A 293 -10.28 14.39 12.19
N LEU A 294 -9.13 14.97 12.54
CA LEU A 294 -8.39 14.67 13.75
C LEU A 294 -8.72 15.68 14.86
N ASP A 295 -8.83 15.19 16.09
CA ASP A 295 -8.85 16.06 17.26
C ASP A 295 -7.47 16.69 17.51
N ASP A 296 -7.43 17.70 18.38
CA ASP A 296 -6.23 18.50 18.66
C ASP A 296 -5.05 17.63 19.12
N SER A 297 -5.29 16.59 19.93
CA SER A 297 -4.25 15.69 20.42
C SER A 297 -3.60 14.89 19.29
N ARG A 298 -4.41 14.31 18.39
CA ARG A 298 -3.93 13.54 17.24
C ARG A 298 -3.26 14.43 16.21
N GLN A 299 -3.81 15.65 15.97
CA GLN A 299 -3.17 16.65 15.11
C GLN A 299 -1.79 17.01 15.63
N SER A 300 -1.68 17.39 16.90
CA SER A 300 -0.42 17.78 17.52
C SER A 300 0.61 16.64 17.45
N HIS A 301 0.18 15.39 17.69
CA HIS A 301 1.07 14.23 17.60
C HIS A 301 1.54 13.98 16.16
N LEU A 302 0.63 14.04 15.19
CA LEU A 302 0.99 13.92 13.75
C LEU A 302 2.01 14.99 13.38
N LEU A 303 1.70 16.25 13.65
CA LEU A 303 2.53 17.38 13.26
C LEU A 303 3.92 17.35 13.92
N SER A 304 3.99 17.02 15.23
CA SER A 304 5.27 16.89 15.95
C SER A 304 6.13 15.74 15.42
N THR A 305 5.52 14.64 15.00
CA THR A 305 6.24 13.47 14.46
C THR A 305 6.88 13.77 13.12
N ILE A 306 6.20 14.55 12.25
CA ILE A 306 6.67 14.84 10.88
C ILE A 306 7.50 16.12 10.78
N GLN A 307 7.44 17.00 11.78
CA GLN A 307 8.12 18.31 11.78
C GLN A 307 9.61 18.14 11.57
N HIS A 308 10.18 18.89 10.59
CA HIS A 308 11.59 18.89 10.19
C HIS A 308 12.14 17.55 9.65
N LYS A 309 11.33 16.51 9.52
CA LYS A 309 11.76 15.21 9.01
C LYS A 309 11.33 14.97 7.56
N VAL A 310 10.10 15.34 7.23
CA VAL A 310 9.42 14.87 6.02
C VAL A 310 8.90 16.04 5.20
N GLN A 311 9.15 16.04 3.88
CA GLN A 311 8.48 16.99 3.00
C GLN A 311 6.99 16.64 2.95
N THR A 312 6.15 17.59 3.35
CA THR A 312 4.70 17.36 3.52
C THR A 312 3.90 18.27 2.60
N PHE A 313 2.92 17.69 1.91
CA PHE A 313 1.89 18.40 1.15
C PHE A 313 0.56 18.22 1.87
N VAL A 314 -0.08 19.33 2.20
CA VAL A 314 -1.36 19.34 2.93
C VAL A 314 -2.43 20.03 2.10
N THR A 315 -3.56 19.37 1.87
CA THR A 315 -4.77 20.05 1.37
C THR A 315 -5.68 20.41 2.54
N THR A 316 -6.21 21.62 2.49
CA THR A 316 -7.19 22.08 3.47
C THR A 316 -8.14 23.09 2.84
N THR A 317 -9.34 23.19 3.39
CA THR A 317 -10.35 24.20 3.02
C THR A 317 -10.03 25.55 3.64
N SER A 318 -9.55 25.56 4.89
CA SER A 318 -9.10 26.74 5.63
C SER A 318 -7.74 26.48 6.27
N VAL A 319 -7.00 27.54 6.45
CA VAL A 319 -5.74 27.54 7.23
C VAL A 319 -5.97 27.98 8.69
N ASP A 320 -7.21 28.38 9.01
CA ASP A 320 -7.58 28.77 10.37
C ASP A 320 -7.57 27.52 11.26
N GLY A 321 -6.81 27.53 12.34
CA GLY A 321 -6.65 26.39 13.25
C GLY A 321 -5.39 25.54 13.04
N ILE A 322 -4.60 25.80 11.99
CA ILE A 322 -3.26 25.19 11.87
C ILE A 322 -2.28 26.00 12.71
N GLU A 323 -1.49 25.31 13.54
CA GLU A 323 -0.51 25.96 14.44
C GLU A 323 0.36 27.00 13.73
N HIS A 324 0.50 28.16 14.36
CA HIS A 324 1.16 29.32 13.76
C HIS A 324 2.62 29.06 13.39
N GLU A 325 3.32 28.16 14.05
CA GLU A 325 4.72 27.82 13.75
C GLU A 325 4.88 27.03 12.47
N ILE A 326 3.96 26.12 12.18
CA ILE A 326 3.97 25.31 10.94
C ILE A 326 3.69 26.21 9.75
N MET A 327 2.74 27.15 9.89
CA MET A 327 2.39 28.10 8.84
C MET A 327 3.53 29.07 8.49
N LYS A 328 4.39 29.42 9.42
CA LYS A 328 5.54 30.34 9.16
C LYS A 328 6.53 29.77 8.16
N ASN A 329 6.70 28.45 8.13
CA ASN A 329 7.65 27.75 7.26
C ASN A 329 7.00 27.10 6.05
N ALA A 330 5.65 27.15 5.94
CA ALA A 330 4.93 26.53 4.86
C ALA A 330 4.81 27.44 3.63
N LYS A 331 4.98 26.86 2.44
CA LYS A 331 4.67 27.52 1.19
C LYS A 331 3.18 27.33 0.86
N LEU A 332 2.45 28.45 0.84
CA LEU A 332 1.00 28.42 0.60
C LEU A 332 0.70 28.57 -0.91
N TYR A 333 -0.04 27.60 -1.43
CA TYR A 333 -0.59 27.64 -2.80
C TYR A 333 -2.11 27.74 -2.74
N ARG A 334 -2.67 28.67 -3.49
CA ARG A 334 -4.12 28.74 -3.71
C ARG A 334 -4.49 28.07 -5.03
N ILE A 335 -5.48 27.21 -5.00
CA ILE A 335 -5.96 26.50 -6.18
C ILE A 335 -7.37 26.95 -6.49
N ASN A 336 -7.60 27.34 -7.74
CA ASN A 336 -8.91 27.72 -8.26
C ASN A 336 -9.08 27.09 -9.65
N GLN A 337 -10.19 26.35 -9.86
CA GLN A 337 -10.51 25.67 -11.12
C GLN A 337 -9.38 24.81 -11.70
N GLY A 338 -8.58 24.19 -10.82
CA GLY A 338 -7.45 23.33 -11.19
C GLY A 338 -6.16 24.08 -11.53
N GLU A 339 -6.11 25.41 -11.36
CA GLU A 339 -4.92 26.23 -11.58
C GLU A 339 -4.38 26.77 -10.25
N ILE A 340 -3.06 26.84 -10.16
CA ILE A 340 -2.36 27.45 -9.01
C ILE A 340 -2.37 28.96 -9.21
N ILE A 341 -3.04 29.67 -8.29
CA ILE A 341 -3.03 31.13 -8.23
C ILE A 341 -1.96 31.54 -7.22
N LYS A 342 -1.07 32.42 -7.66
CA LYS A 342 -0.02 33.00 -6.80
C LYS A 342 -0.58 34.06 -5.86
#